data_8bc5f7683100883babaa8c0aaa89c800
#
_entry.id   8bc5f7683100883babaa8c0aaa89c800
#
_cell.length_a   1.000
_cell.length_b   1.000
_cell.length_c   1.000
_cell.angle_alpha   90.00
_cell.angle_beta   90.00
_cell.angle_gamma   90.00
#
_symmetry.space_group_name_H-M   'P 1'
#
loop_
_entity.id
_entity.type
_entity.pdbx_description
1 polymer ?
#
loop_
_entity_poly.entity_id
_entity_poly.type
_entity_poly.pdbx_seq_one_letter_code
_entity_poly.pdbx_strand_id
1 'polypeptide(L)'
;MSTTAPSALVDLVYQEVRCIDEQRWDDWLALYAEDAHYWMPLTHGQTDPLLQGSLMYEDKMLLGIRVERLKGRRTFSQEPISRCHHLVQAPSVESHDPDPGLARVRAAFHYVETRADEQQLYAGWATYDLRLQGAHWRIVLKRVDLVNCDAAFGNIQLFM
;
A
#
# COMPACT_ATOMS: atom_id res chain seq x y z
N MET A 1 14.29 -27.55 -7.68
CA MET A 1 14.55 -26.21 -7.09
C MET A 1 13.40 -25.33 -7.51
N SER A 2 12.57 -24.93 -6.58
CA SER A 2 11.36 -24.16 -6.89
C SER A 2 11.74 -22.72 -7.22
N THR A 3 11.70 -22.36 -8.49
CA THR A 3 11.91 -21.02 -9.04
C THR A 3 10.69 -20.11 -8.83
N THR A 4 9.73 -20.54 -8.02
CA THR A 4 8.41 -19.91 -7.87
C THR A 4 8.36 -18.77 -6.84
N ALA A 5 9.31 -18.68 -5.92
CA ALA A 5 9.24 -17.69 -4.84
C ALA A 5 9.40 -16.23 -5.29
N PRO A 6 10.39 -15.85 -6.12
CA PRO A 6 10.54 -14.47 -6.56
C PRO A 6 9.37 -13.95 -7.40
N SER A 7 8.80 -14.78 -8.26
CA SER A 7 7.63 -14.38 -9.06
C SER A 7 6.40 -14.14 -8.19
N ALA A 8 6.14 -15.01 -7.21
CA ALA A 8 5.01 -14.85 -6.29
C ALA A 8 5.10 -13.56 -5.46
N LEU A 9 6.31 -13.12 -5.10
CA LEU A 9 6.54 -11.86 -4.39
C LEU A 9 6.22 -10.65 -5.27
N VAL A 10 6.66 -10.67 -6.52
CA VAL A 10 6.38 -9.63 -7.52
C VAL A 10 4.89 -9.59 -7.86
N ASP A 11 4.29 -10.76 -8.07
CA ASP A 11 2.86 -10.88 -8.37
C ASP A 11 1.99 -10.32 -7.25
N LEU A 12 2.40 -10.48 -5.98
CA LEU A 12 1.68 -9.92 -4.85
C LEU A 12 1.63 -8.39 -4.89
N VAL A 13 2.73 -7.73 -5.27
CA VAL A 13 2.77 -6.27 -5.42
C VAL A 13 1.81 -5.81 -6.51
N TYR A 14 1.82 -6.45 -7.68
CA TYR A 14 0.89 -6.14 -8.77
C TYR A 14 -0.57 -6.41 -8.38
N GLN A 15 -0.82 -7.50 -7.68
CA GLN A 15 -2.15 -7.83 -7.18
C GLN A 15 -2.67 -6.78 -6.19
N GLU A 16 -1.81 -6.33 -5.29
CA GLU A 16 -2.17 -5.33 -4.27
C GLU A 16 -2.60 -4.01 -4.92
N VAL A 17 -1.80 -3.46 -5.83
CA VAL A 17 -2.14 -2.20 -6.51
C VAL A 17 -3.36 -2.36 -7.41
N ARG A 18 -3.53 -3.51 -8.05
CA ARG A 18 -4.71 -3.79 -8.86
C ARG A 18 -5.99 -3.85 -8.03
N CYS A 19 -5.94 -4.42 -6.84
CA CYS A 19 -7.08 -4.39 -5.91
C CYS A 19 -7.49 -2.96 -5.56
N ILE A 20 -6.53 -2.06 -5.35
CA ILE A 20 -6.81 -0.65 -5.09
C ILE A 20 -7.46 0.01 -6.31
N ASP A 21 -6.87 -0.14 -7.49
CA ASP A 21 -7.34 0.50 -8.72
C ASP A 21 -8.74 0.03 -9.13
N GLU A 22 -9.03 -1.24 -8.89
CA GLU A 22 -10.35 -1.84 -9.11
C GLU A 22 -11.30 -1.67 -7.92
N GLN A 23 -10.83 -1.06 -6.82
CA GLN A 23 -11.59 -0.84 -5.58
C GLN A 23 -12.16 -2.14 -5.00
N ARG A 24 -11.40 -3.22 -5.11
CA ARG A 24 -11.71 -4.52 -4.49
C ARG A 24 -11.14 -4.55 -3.07
N TRP A 25 -11.79 -3.82 -2.18
CA TRP A 25 -11.26 -3.51 -0.85
C TRP A 25 -11.15 -4.71 0.08
N ASP A 26 -12.10 -5.64 0.02
CA ASP A 26 -12.02 -6.86 0.84
C ASP A 26 -10.87 -7.76 0.39
N ASP A 27 -10.66 -7.89 -0.93
CA ASP A 27 -9.53 -8.64 -1.49
C ASP A 27 -8.20 -7.96 -1.14
N TRP A 28 -8.16 -6.63 -1.19
CA TRP A 28 -6.99 -5.86 -0.80
C TRP A 28 -6.61 -6.09 0.67
N LEU A 29 -7.59 -5.95 1.57
CA LEU A 29 -7.37 -6.12 3.01
C LEU A 29 -6.92 -7.56 3.36
N ALA A 30 -7.39 -8.56 2.60
CA ALA A 30 -7.02 -9.96 2.78
C ALA A 30 -5.54 -10.25 2.45
N LEU A 31 -4.86 -9.37 1.71
CA LEU A 31 -3.43 -9.50 1.43
C LEU A 31 -2.55 -9.17 2.64
N TYR A 32 -3.10 -8.47 3.63
CA TYR A 32 -2.40 -8.02 4.82
C TYR A 32 -2.50 -9.04 5.95
N ALA A 33 -1.38 -9.28 6.64
CA ALA A 33 -1.35 -10.08 7.86
C ALA A 33 -2.16 -9.39 8.99
N GLU A 34 -2.55 -10.15 10.02
CA GLU A 34 -3.34 -9.59 11.13
C GLU A 34 -2.58 -8.51 11.92
N ASP A 35 -1.27 -8.65 12.01
CA ASP A 35 -0.37 -7.69 12.67
C ASP A 35 0.24 -6.65 11.71
N ALA A 36 -0.33 -6.49 10.53
CA ALA A 36 0.19 -5.61 9.50
C ALA A 36 0.00 -4.13 9.82
N HIS A 37 0.87 -3.31 9.23
CA HIS A 37 0.76 -1.86 9.22
C HIS A 37 0.90 -1.29 7.80
N TYR A 38 0.21 -0.18 7.58
CA TYR A 38 0.37 0.68 6.42
C TYR A 38 0.97 2.00 6.89
N TRP A 39 2.11 2.39 6.33
CA TRP A 39 2.88 3.53 6.80
C TRP A 39 3.27 4.48 5.67
N MET A 40 2.93 5.76 5.86
CA MET A 40 3.38 6.85 5.01
C MET A 40 4.16 7.85 5.86
N PRO A 41 5.50 7.84 5.83
CA PRO A 41 6.32 8.78 6.58
C PRO A 41 6.08 10.23 6.16
N LEU A 42 6.20 11.16 7.12
CA LEU A 42 6.14 12.60 6.88
C LEU A 42 7.51 13.20 6.56
N THR A 43 8.58 12.50 6.95
CA THR A 43 9.97 12.98 6.83
C THR A 43 10.79 11.99 6.00
N HIS A 44 11.62 12.51 5.08
CA HIS A 44 12.53 11.67 4.32
C HIS A 44 13.48 10.90 5.25
N GLY A 45 13.65 9.59 4.97
CA GLY A 45 14.55 8.74 5.74
C GLY A 45 14.07 8.39 7.14
N GLN A 46 12.82 8.67 7.48
CA GLN A 46 12.23 8.28 8.76
C GLN A 46 12.33 6.77 8.97
N THR A 47 12.86 6.34 10.10
CA THR A 47 13.10 4.92 10.40
C THR A 47 12.13 4.35 11.43
N ASP A 48 11.52 5.20 12.26
CA ASP A 48 10.63 4.77 13.34
C ASP A 48 9.32 5.58 13.30
N PRO A 49 8.18 4.92 13.04
CA PRO A 49 6.90 5.62 12.98
C PRO A 49 6.40 6.12 14.35
N LEU A 50 6.98 5.64 15.45
CA LEU A 50 6.57 6.02 16.80
C LEU A 50 7.29 7.26 17.34
N LEU A 51 8.48 7.56 16.80
CA LEU A 51 9.30 8.70 17.24
C LEU A 51 8.97 10.01 16.54
N GLN A 52 8.34 9.95 15.37
CA GLN A 52 8.01 11.10 14.55
C GLN A 52 6.60 10.96 13.99
N GLY A 53 5.97 12.08 13.66
CA GLY A 53 4.68 12.07 12.98
C GLY A 53 4.73 11.37 11.61
N SER A 54 3.61 10.86 11.17
CA SER A 54 3.42 10.22 9.87
C SER A 54 2.23 10.84 9.14
N LEU A 55 2.23 10.79 7.81
CA LEU A 55 1.04 11.08 7.03
C LEU A 55 -0.04 10.04 7.31
N MET A 56 0.37 8.79 7.45
CA MET A 56 -0.47 7.68 7.84
C MET A 56 0.39 6.62 8.53
N TYR A 57 -0.09 6.09 9.66
CA TYR A 57 0.45 4.90 10.31
C TYR A 57 -0.71 4.14 10.94
N GLU A 58 -1.15 3.09 10.29
CA GLU A 58 -2.37 2.39 10.67
C GLU A 58 -2.18 0.88 10.68
N ASP A 59 -2.73 0.24 11.70
CA ASP A 59 -2.83 -1.21 11.79
C ASP A 59 -3.99 -1.77 10.94
N LYS A 60 -4.07 -3.08 10.85
CA LYS A 60 -5.10 -3.74 10.03
C LYS A 60 -6.53 -3.41 10.49
N MET A 61 -6.76 -3.18 11.78
CA MET A 61 -8.08 -2.80 12.29
C MET A 61 -8.49 -1.42 11.75
N LEU A 62 -7.61 -0.43 11.81
CA LEU A 62 -7.87 0.90 11.26
C LEU A 62 -8.02 0.88 9.73
N LEU A 63 -7.23 0.06 9.04
CA LEU A 63 -7.39 -0.16 7.60
C LEU A 63 -8.78 -0.73 7.28
N GLY A 64 -9.26 -1.69 8.07
CA GLY A 64 -10.60 -2.24 7.95
C GLY A 64 -11.69 -1.18 8.11
N ILE A 65 -11.56 -0.28 9.08
CA ILE A 65 -12.51 0.83 9.29
C ILE A 65 -12.52 1.76 8.07
N ARG A 66 -11.34 2.08 7.50
CA ARG A 66 -11.27 2.89 6.27
C ARG A 66 -11.93 2.19 5.08
N VAL A 67 -11.70 0.90 4.92
CA VAL A 67 -12.33 0.08 3.87
C VAL A 67 -13.85 0.13 3.99
N GLU A 68 -14.40 -0.05 5.19
CA GLU A 68 -15.85 0.03 5.39
C GLU A 68 -16.41 1.42 5.03
N ARG A 69 -15.68 2.49 5.31
CA ARG A 69 -16.08 3.84 4.88
C ARG A 69 -16.05 3.99 3.36
N LEU A 70 -15.05 3.44 2.69
CA LEU A 70 -14.94 3.48 1.22
C LEU A 70 -16.05 2.68 0.53
N LYS A 71 -16.50 1.58 1.14
CA LYS A 71 -17.62 0.76 0.66
C LYS A 71 -18.98 1.41 0.93
N GLY A 72 -19.06 2.30 1.90
CA GLY A 72 -20.32 2.94 2.32
C GLY A 72 -20.85 3.92 1.29
N ARG A 73 -22.09 3.71 0.80
CA ARG A 73 -22.74 4.57 -0.19
C ARG A 73 -23.08 5.98 0.33
N ARG A 74 -22.92 6.25 1.62
CA ARG A 74 -23.28 7.51 2.28
C ARG A 74 -22.09 8.26 2.89
N THR A 75 -20.88 7.94 2.48
CA THR A 75 -19.71 8.65 2.96
C THR A 75 -19.52 9.91 2.14
N PHE A 76 -19.73 11.09 2.73
CA PHE A 76 -19.60 12.39 2.07
C PHE A 76 -18.25 12.58 1.37
N SER A 77 -17.17 11.99 1.90
CA SER A 77 -15.84 12.03 1.27
C SER A 77 -15.79 11.28 -0.06
N GLN A 78 -16.77 10.43 -0.38
CA GLN A 78 -16.88 9.67 -1.63
C GLN A 78 -17.98 10.18 -2.56
N GLU A 79 -18.50 11.38 -2.32
CA GLU A 79 -19.42 12.05 -3.24
C GLU A 79 -18.81 13.37 -3.74
N PRO A 80 -18.38 13.46 -5.01
CA PRO A 80 -18.34 12.39 -6.04
C PRO A 80 -17.29 11.33 -5.74
N ILE A 81 -17.51 10.11 -6.29
CA ILE A 81 -16.63 8.94 -6.08
C ILE A 81 -15.23 9.23 -6.62
N SER A 82 -14.22 9.02 -5.79
CA SER A 82 -12.83 9.05 -6.20
C SER A 82 -12.48 7.82 -7.04
N ARG A 83 -11.63 8.01 -8.04
CA ARG A 83 -11.05 6.94 -8.85
C ARG A 83 -9.54 7.06 -8.80
N CYS A 84 -8.84 5.97 -8.99
CA CYS A 84 -7.39 5.97 -8.97
C CYS A 84 -6.80 5.02 -9.99
N HIS A 85 -5.53 5.24 -10.24
CA HIS A 85 -4.75 4.42 -11.16
C HIS A 85 -3.29 4.46 -10.74
N HIS A 86 -2.65 3.27 -10.70
CA HIS A 86 -1.21 3.14 -10.47
C HIS A 86 -0.47 2.83 -11.77
N LEU A 87 0.71 3.39 -11.92
CA LEU A 87 1.76 2.93 -12.81
C LEU A 87 2.91 2.48 -11.93
N VAL A 88 3.22 1.19 -11.94
CA VAL A 88 4.25 0.59 -11.07
C VAL A 88 5.41 0.11 -11.92
N GLN A 89 6.62 0.55 -11.58
CA GLN A 89 7.85 0.00 -12.14
C GLN A 89 7.98 -1.47 -11.72
N ALA A 90 8.65 -2.29 -12.53
CA ALA A 90 8.89 -3.68 -12.20
C ALA A 90 9.45 -3.82 -10.77
N PRO A 91 8.76 -4.52 -9.86
CA PRO A 91 9.21 -4.66 -8.48
C PRO A 91 10.54 -5.39 -8.38
N SER A 92 11.39 -4.92 -7.45
CA SER A 92 12.68 -5.53 -7.13
C SER A 92 12.57 -6.29 -5.82
N VAL A 93 12.93 -7.56 -5.83
CA VAL A 93 13.07 -8.35 -4.60
C VAL A 93 14.41 -7.99 -3.97
N GLU A 94 14.39 -7.25 -2.87
CA GLU A 94 15.59 -6.76 -2.19
C GLU A 94 16.16 -7.80 -1.22
N SER A 95 15.29 -8.60 -0.62
CA SER A 95 15.68 -9.74 0.20
C SER A 95 14.62 -10.82 0.16
N HIS A 96 15.07 -12.06 0.24
CA HIS A 96 14.22 -13.23 0.33
C HIS A 96 14.92 -14.28 1.18
N ASP A 97 14.36 -14.54 2.35
CA ASP A 97 14.81 -15.58 3.27
C ASP A 97 13.73 -16.66 3.35
N PRO A 98 13.96 -17.83 2.72
CA PRO A 98 12.96 -18.90 2.70
C PRO A 98 12.73 -19.55 4.06
N ASP A 99 13.65 -19.41 4.99
CA ASP A 99 13.54 -19.86 6.38
C ASP A 99 14.00 -18.70 7.29
N PRO A 100 13.09 -17.97 7.95
CA PRO A 100 11.70 -18.27 8.35
C PRO A 100 10.58 -17.84 7.37
N GLY A 101 10.87 -17.56 6.12
CA GLY A 101 9.84 -17.13 5.15
C GLY A 101 9.56 -15.63 5.23
N LEU A 102 10.61 -14.83 5.10
CA LEU A 102 10.55 -13.37 5.07
C LEU A 102 11.07 -12.86 3.72
N ALA A 103 10.50 -11.76 3.27
CA ALA A 103 10.97 -11.10 2.05
C ALA A 103 10.73 -9.59 2.11
N ARG A 104 11.53 -8.85 1.36
CA ARG A 104 11.32 -7.42 1.12
C ARG A 104 11.30 -7.17 -0.38
N VAL A 105 10.27 -6.45 -0.82
CA VAL A 105 10.11 -6.04 -2.22
C VAL A 105 9.94 -4.53 -2.27
N ARG A 106 10.53 -3.89 -3.27
CA ARG A 106 10.43 -2.45 -3.48
C ARG A 106 10.06 -2.14 -4.92
N ALA A 107 9.21 -1.13 -5.11
CA ALA A 107 8.83 -0.64 -6.42
C ALA A 107 8.66 0.88 -6.40
N ALA A 108 9.11 1.55 -7.46
CA ALA A 108 8.72 2.93 -7.71
C ALA A 108 7.33 2.96 -8.33
N PHE A 109 6.55 3.99 -8.06
CA PHE A 109 5.21 4.12 -8.60
C PHE A 109 4.85 5.58 -8.89
N HIS A 110 3.93 5.73 -9.83
CA HIS A 110 3.08 6.91 -9.98
C HIS A 110 1.64 6.52 -9.63
N TYR A 111 0.97 7.37 -8.93
CA TYR A 111 -0.40 7.17 -8.51
C TYR A 111 -1.22 8.41 -8.84
N VAL A 112 -2.31 8.22 -9.54
CA VAL A 112 -3.25 9.28 -9.89
C VAL A 112 -4.55 9.04 -9.14
N GLU A 113 -5.03 10.05 -8.46
CA GLU A 113 -6.34 10.05 -7.81
C GLU A 113 -7.19 11.17 -8.39
N THR A 114 -8.42 10.85 -8.78
CA THR A 114 -9.36 11.83 -9.32
C THR A 114 -10.58 11.96 -8.44
N ARG A 115 -11.10 13.16 -8.34
CA ARG A 115 -12.38 13.43 -7.73
C ARG A 115 -13.09 14.50 -8.54
N ALA A 116 -14.22 14.14 -9.13
CA ALA A 116 -14.88 14.98 -10.15
C ALA A 116 -13.92 15.32 -11.30
N ASP A 117 -13.68 16.59 -11.55
CA ASP A 117 -12.78 17.10 -12.58
C ASP A 117 -11.36 17.41 -12.08
N GLU A 118 -11.10 17.22 -10.79
CA GLU A 118 -9.76 17.37 -10.21
C GLU A 118 -8.96 16.08 -10.31
N GLN A 119 -7.67 16.22 -10.66
CA GLN A 119 -6.72 15.12 -10.73
C GLN A 119 -5.45 15.47 -9.95
N GLN A 120 -5.03 14.57 -9.07
CA GLN A 120 -3.81 14.68 -8.29
C GLN A 120 -2.85 13.57 -8.69
N LEU A 121 -1.57 13.91 -8.88
CA LEU A 121 -0.49 12.97 -9.13
C LEU A 121 0.40 12.86 -7.89
N TYR A 122 0.65 11.64 -7.47
CA TYR A 122 1.60 11.31 -6.41
C TYR A 122 2.67 10.37 -6.97
N ALA A 123 3.91 10.54 -6.55
CA ALA A 123 5.01 9.69 -6.96
C ALA A 123 5.90 9.34 -5.77
N GLY A 124 6.45 8.15 -5.79
CA GLY A 124 7.34 7.70 -4.72
C GLY A 124 7.74 6.24 -4.87
N TRP A 125 8.04 5.65 -3.73
CA TRP A 125 8.42 4.24 -3.61
C TRP A 125 7.54 3.54 -2.61
N ALA A 126 7.14 2.31 -2.94
CA ALA A 126 6.50 1.40 -2.02
C ALA A 126 7.47 0.30 -1.64
N THR A 127 7.64 0.07 -0.35
CA THR A 127 8.42 -1.05 0.20
C THR A 127 7.47 -1.97 0.95
N TYR A 128 7.54 -3.25 0.63
CA TYR A 128 6.70 -4.29 1.21
C TYR A 128 7.57 -5.24 2.01
N ASP A 129 7.31 -5.33 3.31
CA ASP A 129 7.82 -6.43 4.12
C ASP A 129 6.77 -7.54 4.13
N LEU A 130 7.18 -8.72 3.69
CA LEU A 130 6.31 -9.86 3.45
C LEU A 130 6.69 -11.03 4.35
N ARG A 131 5.69 -11.79 4.77
CA ARG A 131 5.85 -13.01 5.55
C ARG A 131 5.01 -14.14 4.95
N LEU A 132 5.63 -15.31 4.84
CA LEU A 132 4.94 -16.51 4.40
C LEU A 132 4.07 -17.06 5.53
N GLN A 133 2.78 -17.21 5.27
CA GLN A 133 1.80 -17.79 6.19
C GLN A 133 1.11 -18.96 5.49
N GLY A 134 1.45 -20.18 5.89
CA GLY A 134 1.03 -21.37 5.15
C GLY A 134 1.60 -21.36 3.73
N ALA A 135 0.75 -21.38 2.72
CA ALA A 135 1.14 -21.36 1.31
C ALA A 135 1.11 -19.96 0.68
N HIS A 136 0.79 -18.90 1.47
CA HIS A 136 0.56 -17.56 0.94
C HIS A 136 1.46 -16.52 1.58
N TRP A 137 2.02 -15.66 0.76
CA TRP A 137 2.69 -14.46 1.22
C TRP A 137 1.66 -13.43 1.71
N ARG A 138 1.95 -12.77 2.84
CA ARG A 138 1.12 -11.69 3.41
C ARG A 138 1.98 -10.46 3.64
N ILE A 139 1.39 -9.28 3.46
CA ILE A 139 2.02 -8.01 3.74
C ILE A 139 2.00 -7.79 5.25
N VAL A 140 3.19 -7.58 5.83
CA VAL A 140 3.36 -7.22 7.24
C VAL A 140 3.52 -5.73 7.40
N LEU A 141 4.22 -5.09 6.45
CA LEU A 141 4.36 -3.65 6.39
C LEU A 141 4.32 -3.21 4.92
N LYS A 142 3.46 -2.29 4.59
CA LYS A 142 3.57 -1.47 3.38
C LYS A 142 4.01 -0.08 3.79
N ARG A 143 5.20 0.32 3.36
CA ARG A 143 5.73 1.67 3.53
C ARG A 143 5.67 2.41 2.20
N VAL A 144 5.06 3.59 2.21
CA VAL A 144 4.95 4.47 1.05
C VAL A 144 5.74 5.74 1.30
N ASP A 145 6.84 5.90 0.60
CA ASP A 145 7.71 7.09 0.67
C ASP A 145 7.41 7.99 -0.54
N LEU A 146 6.66 9.06 -0.32
CA LEU A 146 6.40 10.04 -1.35
C LEU A 146 7.62 10.93 -1.58
N VAL A 147 7.86 11.31 -2.83
CA VAL A 147 8.97 12.21 -3.20
C VAL A 147 8.87 13.53 -2.47
N ASN A 148 7.66 14.02 -2.24
CA ASN A 148 7.35 15.26 -1.55
C ASN A 148 6.55 15.02 -0.26
N CYS A 149 6.97 14.05 0.56
CA CYS A 149 6.27 13.64 1.78
C CYS A 149 6.06 14.78 2.78
N ASP A 150 6.89 15.80 2.75
CA ASP A 150 6.85 17.00 3.60
C ASP A 150 6.00 18.16 3.03
N ALA A 151 5.40 17.96 1.85
CA ALA A 151 4.52 18.96 1.26
C ALA A 151 3.16 19.04 1.97
N ALA A 152 2.48 20.17 1.80
CA ALA A 152 1.08 20.28 2.20
C ALA A 152 0.19 19.55 1.20
N PHE A 153 -0.26 18.37 1.58
CA PHE A 153 -1.21 17.60 0.78
C PHE A 153 -2.65 18.04 1.04
N GLY A 154 -3.46 18.00 -0.01
CA GLY A 154 -4.90 17.93 0.16
C GLY A 154 -5.33 16.59 0.76
N ASN A 155 -6.62 16.37 0.84
CA ASN A 155 -7.15 15.12 1.39
C ASN A 155 -6.93 13.95 0.41
N ILE A 156 -6.08 13.00 0.79
CA ILE A 156 -5.89 11.74 0.05
C ILE A 156 -7.05 10.82 0.44
N GLN A 157 -7.87 10.44 -0.53
CA GLN A 157 -9.11 9.71 -0.29
C GLN A 157 -8.92 8.19 -0.23
N LEU A 158 -8.03 7.67 -1.08
CA LEU A 158 -7.82 6.24 -1.27
C LEU A 158 -6.43 5.82 -0.76
N PHE A 159 -6.04 4.59 -1.08
CA PHE A 159 -4.71 4.08 -0.75
C PHE A 159 -3.78 4.12 -1.98
N MET A 160 -2.49 4.28 -1.73
CA MET A 160 -1.44 4.26 -2.76
C MET A 160 -0.65 2.96 -2.71
#